data_e4c19a4784b8a2b25f7ddd2f17facf82
#
_entry.id   e4c19a4784b8a2b25f7ddd2f17facf82
#
_cell.length_a   1.000
_cell.length_b   1.000
_cell.length_c   1.000
_cell.angle_alpha   90.00
_cell.angle_beta   90.00
_cell.angle_gamma   90.00
#
_symmetry.space_group_name_H-M   'P 1'
#
loop_
_entity.id
_entity.type
_entity.pdbx_description
1 polymer ?
#
loop_
_entity_poly.entity_id
_entity_poly.type
_entity_poly.pdbx_seq_one_letter_code
_entity_poly.pdbx_strand_id
1 'polypeptide(L)'
;MKVIFLISLYLILQVSSYKVLGIDLSGWDDTVYWDTLKTEVQFVILRAGYGQGKSDAVYEDYYNKCKAYGLPVGAYWYAYATTVEGARQEANYFLEKLAGKQLEYPIYYDIEEQSIFDTGKENVSNMLKEFCTVLESKKYYCGVYSSRYYLDNYFTDEVLDRFDIWLAQYASSTSYTRHLIWQFTGTGSLDGKPGECDLNYCYYDYPTLMKTKHFNGF
;
A
#
# COMPACT_ATOMS: atom_id res chain seq x y z
N MET A 1 4.78 25.45 -12.63
CA MET A 1 3.49 25.24 -11.96
C MET A 1 2.33 24.87 -12.90
N LYS A 2 2.56 24.55 -14.19
CA LYS A 2 1.49 24.14 -15.16
C LYS A 2 1.57 22.67 -15.62
N VAL A 3 2.56 21.90 -15.16
CA VAL A 3 2.78 20.51 -15.61
C VAL A 3 1.94 19.50 -14.79
N ILE A 4 1.59 19.83 -13.55
CA ILE A 4 0.85 18.94 -12.65
C ILE A 4 -0.62 18.76 -13.07
N PHE A 5 -1.25 19.79 -13.63
CA PHE A 5 -2.67 19.76 -14.05
C PHE A 5 -2.91 18.92 -15.33
N LEU A 6 -1.92 18.77 -16.19
CA LEU A 6 -2.04 17.96 -17.42
C LEU A 6 -1.88 16.46 -17.15
N ILE A 7 -1.18 16.09 -16.08
CA ILE A 7 -1.01 14.68 -15.71
C ILE A 7 -2.31 14.10 -15.13
N SER A 8 -3.04 14.88 -14.33
CA SER A 8 -4.31 14.42 -13.75
C SER A 8 -5.41 14.21 -14.81
N LEU A 9 -5.45 15.05 -15.86
CA LEU A 9 -6.45 14.93 -16.92
C LEU A 9 -6.16 13.77 -17.89
N TYR A 10 -4.87 13.41 -18.08
CA TYR A 10 -4.47 12.26 -18.91
C TYR A 10 -4.68 10.93 -18.17
N LEU A 11 -4.57 10.93 -16.83
CA LEU A 11 -4.85 9.78 -15.97
C LEU A 11 -6.33 9.35 -16.01
N ILE A 12 -7.26 10.29 -16.07
CA ILE A 12 -8.70 10.00 -16.05
C ILE A 12 -9.17 9.26 -17.32
N LEU A 13 -8.46 9.40 -18.44
CA LEU A 13 -8.84 8.78 -19.72
C LEU A 13 -8.29 7.36 -19.94
N GLN A 14 -7.35 6.89 -19.12
CA GLN A 14 -6.75 5.54 -19.24
C GLN A 14 -7.26 4.52 -18.19
N VAL A 15 -8.05 4.95 -17.22
CA VAL A 15 -8.49 4.12 -16.06
C VAL A 15 -9.48 3.00 -16.44
N SER A 16 -10.02 2.97 -17.66
CA SER A 16 -11.11 2.05 -17.99
C SER A 16 -10.70 0.63 -18.42
N SER A 17 -9.43 0.31 -18.58
CA SER A 17 -9.00 -1.02 -19.04
C SER A 17 -7.97 -1.75 -18.17
N TYR A 18 -7.23 -1.06 -17.30
CA TYR A 18 -6.25 -1.71 -16.42
C TYR A 18 -6.94 -2.21 -15.16
N LYS A 19 -6.98 -3.51 -14.99
CA LYS A 19 -7.46 -4.15 -13.76
C LYS A 19 -6.72 -5.46 -13.58
N VAL A 20 -5.94 -5.57 -12.52
CA VAL A 20 -5.16 -6.76 -12.17
C VAL A 20 -5.48 -7.22 -10.76
N LEU A 21 -5.40 -8.54 -10.53
CA LEU A 21 -5.62 -9.16 -9.24
C LEU A 21 -4.29 -9.23 -8.47
N GLY A 22 -4.33 -8.94 -7.18
CA GLY A 22 -3.20 -9.09 -6.27
C GLY A 22 -3.62 -9.64 -4.92
N ILE A 23 -2.62 -9.93 -4.11
CA ILE A 23 -2.75 -10.39 -2.72
C ILE A 23 -1.89 -9.52 -1.83
N ASP A 24 -2.29 -9.28 -0.60
CA ASP A 24 -1.37 -8.81 0.41
C ASP A 24 -1.07 -9.89 1.44
N LEU A 25 0.17 -9.89 1.94
CA LEU A 25 0.71 -10.95 2.80
C LEU A 25 1.51 -10.36 3.97
N SER A 26 1.50 -11.10 5.07
CA SER A 26 2.21 -10.75 6.30
C SER A 26 2.68 -12.00 7.05
N GLY A 27 3.28 -11.83 8.21
CA GLY A 27 3.64 -12.94 9.11
C GLY A 27 2.46 -13.73 9.69
N TRP A 28 1.24 -13.33 9.39
CA TRP A 28 0.03 -14.12 9.72
C TRP A 28 -0.29 -15.17 8.65
N ASP A 29 0.42 -15.12 7.50
CA ASP A 29 0.21 -16.01 6.35
C ASP A 29 1.20 -17.15 6.38
N ASP A 30 0.80 -18.30 6.94
CA ASP A 30 1.71 -19.41 7.27
C ASP A 30 2.30 -20.12 6.05
N THR A 31 1.51 -20.30 4.98
CA THR A 31 1.93 -21.14 3.84
C THR A 31 1.62 -20.46 2.52
N VAL A 32 2.64 -20.34 1.66
CA VAL A 32 2.50 -19.82 0.31
C VAL A 32 3.18 -20.76 -0.70
N TYR A 33 2.43 -21.24 -1.67
CA TYR A 33 2.93 -22.03 -2.79
C TYR A 33 3.25 -21.12 -3.97
N TRP A 34 4.46 -20.56 -3.99
CA TRP A 34 4.88 -19.50 -4.91
C TRP A 34 4.77 -19.86 -6.39
N ASP A 35 5.02 -21.14 -6.75
CA ASP A 35 4.87 -21.62 -8.14
C ASP A 35 3.42 -21.56 -8.63
N THR A 36 2.47 -21.76 -7.73
CA THR A 36 1.04 -21.66 -8.01
C THR A 36 0.59 -20.19 -7.95
N LEU A 37 0.94 -19.49 -6.86
CA LEU A 37 0.52 -18.11 -6.62
C LEU A 37 0.87 -17.16 -7.79
N LYS A 38 2.07 -17.31 -8.39
CA LYS A 38 2.49 -16.48 -9.54
C LYS A 38 1.61 -16.63 -10.79
N THR A 39 0.80 -17.69 -10.85
CA THR A 39 -0.14 -17.91 -11.97
C THR A 39 -1.53 -17.32 -11.69
N GLU A 40 -1.82 -17.01 -10.43
CA GLU A 40 -3.13 -16.57 -9.97
C GLU A 40 -3.20 -15.05 -9.77
N VAL A 41 -2.08 -14.42 -9.34
CA VAL A 41 -2.02 -12.98 -9.06
C VAL A 41 -0.95 -12.28 -9.89
N GLN A 42 -1.13 -10.97 -10.09
CA GLN A 42 -0.22 -10.14 -10.87
C GLN A 42 0.65 -9.23 -9.99
N PHE A 43 0.37 -9.14 -8.68
CA PHE A 43 1.18 -8.39 -7.74
C PHE A 43 0.97 -8.87 -6.30
N VAL A 44 1.92 -8.54 -5.44
CA VAL A 44 1.88 -8.81 -4.00
C VAL A 44 2.19 -7.53 -3.23
N ILE A 45 1.50 -7.25 -2.12
CA ILE A 45 1.87 -6.19 -1.18
C ILE A 45 2.26 -6.85 0.14
N LEU A 46 3.46 -6.55 0.66
CA LEU A 46 4.04 -7.23 1.82
C LEU A 46 4.08 -6.33 3.05
N ARG A 47 3.66 -6.84 4.22
CA ARG A 47 3.94 -6.14 5.47
C ARG A 47 5.43 -6.16 5.76
N ALA A 48 6.07 -4.98 5.73
CA ALA A 48 7.50 -4.89 6.06
C ALA A 48 7.76 -4.86 7.57
N GLY A 49 6.79 -4.36 8.31
CA GLY A 49 6.87 -4.26 9.75
C GLY A 49 5.73 -3.44 10.34
N TYR A 50 5.86 -3.10 11.61
CA TYR A 50 4.83 -2.39 12.36
C TYR A 50 5.37 -1.63 13.56
N GLY A 51 4.66 -0.57 13.94
CA GLY A 51 4.90 0.22 15.14
C GLY A 51 6.34 0.70 15.26
N GLN A 52 6.88 0.67 16.45
CA GLN A 52 8.21 1.18 16.78
C GLN A 52 9.33 0.20 16.35
N GLY A 53 9.48 0.00 15.04
CA GLY A 53 10.62 -0.70 14.44
C GLY A 53 10.56 -2.22 14.47
N LYS A 54 9.38 -2.82 14.70
CA LYS A 54 9.25 -4.27 14.62
C LYS A 54 9.17 -4.73 13.16
N SER A 55 10.11 -5.56 12.74
CA SER A 55 10.09 -6.19 11.44
C SER A 55 9.02 -7.28 11.37
N ASP A 56 8.36 -7.41 10.23
CA ASP A 56 7.62 -8.62 9.94
C ASP A 56 8.60 -9.78 9.67
N ALA A 57 8.38 -10.93 10.29
CA ALA A 57 9.32 -12.04 10.27
C ALA A 57 9.51 -12.66 8.87
N VAL A 58 8.50 -12.54 8.01
CA VAL A 58 8.52 -13.14 6.66
C VAL A 58 8.90 -12.15 5.55
N TYR A 59 9.00 -10.84 5.85
CA TYR A 59 9.15 -9.80 4.84
C TYR A 59 10.33 -10.04 3.89
N GLU A 60 11.51 -10.32 4.43
CA GLU A 60 12.72 -10.50 3.62
C GLU A 60 12.62 -11.76 2.75
N ASP A 61 12.12 -12.86 3.29
CA ASP A 61 11.94 -14.10 2.52
C ASP A 61 10.90 -13.90 1.43
N TYR A 62 9.75 -13.32 1.75
CA TYR A 62 8.67 -13.11 0.79
C TYR A 62 9.04 -12.10 -0.29
N TYR A 63 9.77 -11.03 0.04
CA TYR A 63 10.32 -10.12 -0.96
C TYR A 63 11.22 -10.87 -1.95
N ASN A 64 12.17 -11.68 -1.44
CA ASN A 64 13.07 -12.44 -2.28
C ASN A 64 12.33 -13.47 -3.14
N LYS A 65 11.29 -14.11 -2.61
CA LYS A 65 10.40 -15.01 -3.36
C LYS A 65 9.66 -14.26 -4.46
N CYS A 66 9.03 -13.13 -4.16
CA CYS A 66 8.37 -12.31 -5.19
C CYS A 66 9.33 -11.99 -6.34
N LYS A 67 10.56 -11.55 -6.04
CA LYS A 67 11.56 -11.23 -7.07
C LYS A 67 12.00 -12.48 -7.86
N ALA A 68 12.21 -13.62 -7.18
CA ALA A 68 12.62 -14.88 -7.82
C ALA A 68 11.53 -15.43 -8.76
N TYR A 69 10.26 -15.26 -8.39
CA TYR A 69 9.11 -15.71 -9.18
C TYR A 69 8.58 -14.67 -10.17
N GLY A 70 9.22 -13.48 -10.24
CA GLY A 70 8.85 -12.42 -11.15
C GLY A 70 7.52 -11.72 -10.82
N LEU A 71 7.07 -11.82 -9.56
CA LEU A 71 5.90 -11.11 -9.06
C LEU A 71 6.25 -9.67 -8.70
N PRO A 72 5.62 -8.67 -9.31
CA PRO A 72 5.72 -7.29 -8.89
C PRO A 72 5.31 -7.11 -7.42
N VAL A 73 6.09 -6.33 -6.66
CA VAL A 73 5.90 -6.23 -5.22
C VAL A 73 5.76 -4.78 -4.75
N GLY A 74 4.86 -4.55 -3.80
CA GLY A 74 4.74 -3.36 -2.96
C GLY A 74 4.99 -3.70 -1.50
N ALA A 75 4.88 -2.70 -0.61
CA ALA A 75 5.06 -2.94 0.81
C ALA A 75 4.17 -2.04 1.66
N TYR A 76 3.91 -2.42 2.91
CA TYR A 76 3.23 -1.57 3.87
C TYR A 76 3.84 -1.63 5.27
N TRP A 77 3.59 -0.58 6.04
CA TRP A 77 3.93 -0.46 7.44
C TRP A 77 2.67 -0.31 8.27
N TYR A 78 2.42 -1.22 9.20
CA TYR A 78 1.25 -1.16 10.07
C TYR A 78 1.48 -0.14 11.20
N ALA A 79 0.60 0.84 11.29
CA ALA A 79 0.70 1.98 12.17
C ALA A 79 0.29 1.65 13.61
N TYR A 80 1.10 2.07 14.57
CA TYR A 80 0.73 2.16 15.99
C TYR A 80 0.97 3.55 16.58
N ALA A 81 1.67 4.42 15.85
CA ALA A 81 1.90 5.79 16.32
C ALA A 81 0.58 6.55 16.47
N THR A 82 0.50 7.38 17.51
CA THR A 82 -0.64 8.27 17.77
C THR A 82 -0.25 9.75 17.67
N THR A 83 0.99 10.03 17.25
CA THR A 83 1.52 11.38 17.10
C THR A 83 2.29 11.52 15.78
N VAL A 84 2.39 12.75 15.29
CA VAL A 84 3.15 13.07 14.07
C VAL A 84 4.62 12.66 14.20
N GLU A 85 5.25 12.89 15.36
CA GLU A 85 6.63 12.47 15.60
C GLU A 85 6.77 10.94 15.61
N GLY A 86 5.80 10.22 16.19
CA GLY A 86 5.77 8.75 16.14
C GLY A 86 5.64 8.23 14.70
N ALA A 87 4.79 8.87 13.88
CA ALA A 87 4.67 8.52 12.46
C ALA A 87 5.97 8.77 11.68
N ARG A 88 6.71 9.85 12.01
CA ARG A 88 8.06 10.09 11.47
C ARG A 88 9.03 8.97 11.83
N GLN A 89 9.00 8.49 13.07
CA GLN A 89 9.85 7.38 13.51
C GLN A 89 9.50 6.09 12.78
N GLU A 90 8.21 5.77 12.63
CA GLU A 90 7.75 4.61 11.87
C GLU A 90 8.18 4.69 10.40
N ALA A 91 8.11 5.86 9.77
CA ALA A 91 8.62 6.07 8.42
C ALA A 91 10.13 5.80 8.30
N ASN A 92 10.94 6.20 9.29
CA ASN A 92 12.37 5.91 9.30
C ASN A 92 12.66 4.41 9.45
N TYR A 93 11.93 3.70 10.32
CA TYR A 93 12.04 2.24 10.42
C TYR A 93 11.65 1.55 9.11
N PHE A 94 10.62 2.06 8.43
CA PHE A 94 10.23 1.52 7.15
C PHE A 94 11.33 1.75 6.09
N LEU A 95 11.96 2.93 6.04
CA LEU A 95 13.09 3.20 5.15
C LEU A 95 14.23 2.19 5.32
N GLU A 96 14.52 1.77 6.57
CA GLU A 96 15.53 0.75 6.82
C GLU A 96 15.19 -0.60 6.15
N LYS A 97 13.90 -0.97 6.14
CA LYS A 97 13.42 -2.21 5.49
C LYS A 97 13.39 -2.13 3.97
N LEU A 98 13.18 -0.93 3.44
CA LEU A 98 13.13 -0.68 1.99
C LEU A 98 14.52 -0.54 1.37
N ALA A 99 15.55 -0.31 2.16
CA ALA A 99 16.91 -0.05 1.67
C ALA A 99 17.43 -1.17 0.75
N GLY A 100 17.90 -0.79 -0.44
CA GLY A 100 18.43 -1.71 -1.44
C GLY A 100 17.39 -2.56 -2.18
N LYS A 101 16.11 -2.31 -1.96
CA LYS A 101 15.02 -3.02 -2.65
C LYS A 101 14.41 -2.19 -3.76
N GLN A 102 13.92 -2.87 -4.80
CA GLN A 102 13.13 -2.29 -5.87
C GLN A 102 11.69 -2.82 -5.76
N LEU A 103 10.72 -1.90 -5.64
CA LEU A 103 9.31 -2.27 -5.53
C LEU A 103 8.52 -1.66 -6.69
N GLU A 104 7.85 -2.51 -7.44
CA GLU A 104 7.06 -2.12 -8.61
C GLU A 104 5.71 -1.50 -8.24
N TYR A 105 5.27 -1.67 -6.99
CA TYR A 105 4.04 -1.11 -6.45
C TYR A 105 4.33 -0.06 -5.36
N PRO A 106 3.36 0.80 -5.02
CA PRO A 106 3.51 1.78 -3.97
C PRO A 106 3.86 1.18 -2.62
N ILE A 107 4.29 2.04 -1.71
CA ILE A 107 4.39 1.71 -0.30
C ILE A 107 3.29 2.43 0.48
N TYR A 108 2.74 1.78 1.52
CA TYR A 108 1.57 2.29 2.21
C TYR A 108 1.80 2.41 3.72
N TYR A 109 1.24 3.48 4.29
CA TYR A 109 0.99 3.59 5.71
C TYR A 109 -0.37 2.98 6.00
N ASP A 110 -0.39 1.89 6.72
CA ASP A 110 -1.59 1.12 7.05
C ASP A 110 -2.14 1.62 8.40
N ILE A 111 -3.22 2.42 8.34
CA ILE A 111 -3.83 3.09 9.49
C ILE A 111 -5.20 2.46 9.76
N GLU A 112 -5.27 1.65 10.82
CA GLU A 112 -6.49 0.91 11.19
C GLU A 112 -6.82 0.97 12.69
N GLU A 113 -5.84 1.30 13.54
CA GLU A 113 -6.01 1.26 14.99
C GLU A 113 -6.94 2.36 15.50
N GLN A 114 -7.95 1.98 16.29
CA GLN A 114 -8.90 2.92 16.87
C GLN A 114 -8.20 4.02 17.70
N SER A 115 -7.14 3.67 18.43
CA SER A 115 -6.34 4.62 19.21
C SER A 115 -5.73 5.75 18.37
N ILE A 116 -5.47 5.50 17.08
CA ILE A 116 -5.00 6.52 16.14
C ILE A 116 -6.16 7.46 15.79
N PHE A 117 -7.33 6.91 15.46
CA PHE A 117 -8.50 7.71 15.09
C PHE A 117 -9.06 8.52 16.25
N ASP A 118 -8.92 8.05 17.49
CA ASP A 118 -9.29 8.78 18.70
C ASP A 118 -8.50 10.10 18.88
N THR A 119 -7.38 10.25 18.20
CA THR A 119 -6.58 11.50 18.20
C THR A 119 -7.18 12.60 17.34
N GLY A 120 -8.19 12.28 16.54
CA GLY A 120 -8.93 13.22 15.70
C GLY A 120 -8.37 13.39 14.29
N LYS A 121 -9.25 13.81 13.39
CA LYS A 121 -9.05 13.91 11.94
C LYS A 121 -7.79 14.66 11.53
N GLU A 122 -7.53 15.81 12.14
CA GLU A 122 -6.37 16.64 11.81
C GLU A 122 -5.05 15.94 12.18
N ASN A 123 -5.00 15.30 13.37
CA ASN A 123 -3.78 14.60 13.76
C ASN A 123 -3.51 13.38 12.87
N VAL A 124 -4.54 12.58 12.57
CA VAL A 124 -4.43 11.43 11.65
C VAL A 124 -3.91 11.86 10.28
N SER A 125 -4.48 12.94 9.73
CA SER A 125 -4.05 13.49 8.44
C SER A 125 -2.61 14.03 8.46
N ASN A 126 -2.22 14.70 9.55
CA ASN A 126 -0.85 15.18 9.72
C ASN A 126 0.15 14.03 9.90
N MET A 127 -0.25 12.94 10.56
CA MET A 127 0.57 11.73 10.68
C MET A 127 0.83 11.10 9.31
N LEU A 128 -0.21 10.90 8.50
CA LEU A 128 -0.08 10.41 7.12
C LEU A 128 0.84 11.32 6.29
N LYS A 129 0.62 12.63 6.36
CA LYS A 129 1.40 13.62 5.64
C LYS A 129 2.88 13.56 6.02
N GLU A 130 3.19 13.46 7.30
CA GLU A 130 4.57 13.37 7.80
C GLU A 130 5.23 12.07 7.36
N PHE A 131 4.55 10.92 7.57
CA PHE A 131 5.06 9.61 7.16
C PHE A 131 5.41 9.60 5.67
N CYS A 132 4.47 10.00 4.81
CA CYS A 132 4.71 10.03 3.38
C CYS A 132 5.78 11.06 2.99
N THR A 133 5.86 12.24 3.64
CA THR A 133 6.89 13.24 3.34
C THR A 133 8.30 12.69 3.59
N VAL A 134 8.50 11.96 4.68
CA VAL A 134 9.79 11.30 4.97
C VAL A 134 10.17 10.32 3.86
N LEU A 135 9.25 9.46 3.45
CA LEU A 135 9.47 8.45 2.41
C LEU A 135 9.66 9.06 1.02
N GLU A 136 8.86 10.06 0.66
CA GLU A 136 8.99 10.79 -0.61
C GLU A 136 10.32 11.55 -0.72
N SER A 137 10.90 12.00 0.40
CA SER A 137 12.23 12.62 0.43
C SER A 137 13.34 11.68 -0.05
N LYS A 138 13.08 10.37 -0.02
CA LYS A 138 13.93 9.28 -0.51
C LYS A 138 13.42 8.66 -1.82
N LYS A 139 12.52 9.36 -2.51
CA LYS A 139 11.92 8.93 -3.78
C LYS A 139 11.05 7.66 -3.68
N TYR A 140 10.44 7.40 -2.53
CA TYR A 140 9.42 6.37 -2.45
C TYR A 140 8.04 6.96 -2.74
N TYR A 141 7.24 6.26 -3.53
CA TYR A 141 5.86 6.61 -3.85
C TYR A 141 4.95 6.05 -2.77
N CYS A 142 4.42 6.94 -1.93
CA CYS A 142 3.72 6.59 -0.71
C CYS A 142 2.23 6.90 -0.79
N GLY A 143 1.43 6.07 -0.11
CA GLY A 143 -0.01 6.24 0.06
C GLY A 143 -0.50 5.77 1.43
N VAL A 144 -1.81 5.67 1.57
CA VAL A 144 -2.49 5.19 2.77
C VAL A 144 -3.35 3.96 2.45
N TYR A 145 -3.30 2.96 3.33
CA TYR A 145 -4.33 1.94 3.44
C TYR A 145 -5.20 2.23 4.65
N SER A 146 -6.51 2.17 4.44
CA SER A 146 -7.50 2.19 5.53
C SER A 146 -8.86 1.73 5.04
N SER A 147 -9.77 1.45 5.97
CA SER A 147 -11.14 1.10 5.62
C SER A 147 -11.92 2.30 5.09
N ARG A 148 -12.92 2.03 4.26
CA ARG A 148 -13.83 3.04 3.73
C ARG A 148 -14.37 3.97 4.80
N TYR A 149 -14.80 3.41 5.93
CA TYR A 149 -15.34 4.20 7.04
C TYR A 149 -14.35 5.22 7.57
N TYR A 150 -13.10 4.82 7.79
CA TYR A 150 -12.08 5.72 8.31
C TYR A 150 -11.64 6.75 7.26
N LEU A 151 -11.50 6.36 6.00
CA LEU A 151 -11.18 7.30 4.91
C LEU A 151 -12.22 8.44 4.81
N ASP A 152 -13.50 8.11 4.89
CA ASP A 152 -14.57 9.10 4.79
C ASP A 152 -14.65 10.03 6.02
N ASN A 153 -14.25 9.57 7.22
CA ASN A 153 -14.52 10.29 8.46
C ASN A 153 -13.29 10.88 9.15
N TYR A 154 -12.10 10.28 8.97
CA TYR A 154 -10.91 10.60 9.76
C TYR A 154 -9.71 11.11 8.95
N PHE A 155 -9.88 11.38 7.67
CA PHE A 155 -8.86 12.01 6.84
C PHE A 155 -9.40 13.27 6.21
N THR A 156 -8.57 14.32 6.12
CA THR A 156 -8.94 15.56 5.41
C THR A 156 -8.89 15.32 3.90
N ASP A 157 -9.70 16.07 3.14
CA ASP A 157 -9.66 16.01 1.68
C ASP A 157 -8.26 16.36 1.12
N GLU A 158 -7.52 17.28 1.79
CA GLU A 158 -6.16 17.64 1.40
C GLU A 158 -5.25 16.41 1.26
N VAL A 159 -5.24 15.51 2.25
CA VAL A 159 -4.36 14.34 2.22
C VAL A 159 -4.92 13.24 1.31
N LEU A 160 -6.24 13.08 1.23
CA LEU A 160 -6.87 12.11 0.32
C LEU A 160 -6.75 12.49 -1.16
N ASP A 161 -6.64 13.77 -1.49
CA ASP A 161 -6.39 14.23 -2.85
C ASP A 161 -4.89 14.23 -3.20
N ARG A 162 -4.02 14.20 -2.19
CA ARG A 162 -2.56 14.27 -2.33
C ARG A 162 -1.91 12.90 -2.45
N PHE A 163 -2.34 11.94 -1.65
CA PHE A 163 -1.70 10.63 -1.52
C PHE A 163 -2.51 9.53 -2.17
N ASP A 164 -1.84 8.47 -2.58
CA ASP A 164 -2.45 7.28 -3.13
C ASP A 164 -3.29 6.55 -2.09
N ILE A 165 -4.39 5.93 -2.51
CA ILE A 165 -5.30 5.24 -1.61
C ILE A 165 -5.43 3.77 -1.99
N TRP A 166 -5.09 2.92 -1.03
CA TRP A 166 -5.44 1.51 -1.01
C TRP A 166 -6.65 1.34 -0.08
N LEU A 167 -7.80 1.17 -0.70
CA LEU A 167 -9.10 1.10 -0.02
C LEU A 167 -9.36 -0.29 0.52
N ALA A 168 -9.71 -0.44 1.80
CA ALA A 168 -10.35 -1.63 2.33
C ALA A 168 -11.88 -1.45 2.37
N GLN A 169 -12.58 -2.24 1.58
CA GLN A 169 -14.04 -2.32 1.60
C GLN A 169 -14.49 -3.68 1.06
N TYR A 170 -14.91 -4.57 1.94
CA TYR A 170 -15.30 -5.92 1.58
C TYR A 170 -16.71 -5.91 0.97
N ALA A 171 -16.77 -5.93 -0.36
CA ALA A 171 -17.99 -5.82 -1.14
C ALA A 171 -17.76 -6.29 -2.59
N SER A 172 -18.86 -6.52 -3.32
CA SER A 172 -18.81 -6.85 -4.75
C SER A 172 -18.55 -5.64 -5.66
N SER A 173 -18.75 -4.42 -5.14
CA SER A 173 -18.49 -3.16 -5.84
C SER A 173 -18.25 -2.03 -4.83
N THR A 174 -17.59 -0.96 -5.28
CA THR A 174 -17.41 0.25 -4.48
C THR A 174 -17.80 1.49 -5.26
N SER A 175 -18.36 2.47 -4.57
CA SER A 175 -18.60 3.82 -5.07
C SER A 175 -17.50 4.81 -4.69
N TYR A 176 -16.46 4.38 -3.99
CA TYR A 176 -15.33 5.24 -3.64
C TYR A 176 -14.44 5.47 -4.84
N THR A 177 -14.27 6.70 -5.27
CA THR A 177 -13.64 7.02 -6.55
C THR A 177 -12.17 7.43 -6.47
N ARG A 178 -11.63 7.63 -5.24
CA ARG A 178 -10.25 8.10 -5.04
C ARG A 178 -9.22 6.97 -4.98
N HIS A 179 -9.64 5.69 -4.89
CA HIS A 179 -8.73 4.56 -4.78
C HIS A 179 -8.14 4.14 -6.12
N LEU A 180 -6.91 3.66 -6.09
CA LEU A 180 -6.26 2.97 -7.21
C LEU A 180 -5.98 1.50 -6.91
N ILE A 181 -5.93 1.12 -5.63
CA ILE A 181 -6.00 -0.29 -5.18
C ILE A 181 -7.20 -0.46 -4.26
N TRP A 182 -7.89 -1.59 -4.40
CA TRP A 182 -9.06 -1.95 -3.61
C TRP A 182 -8.94 -3.37 -3.07
N GLN A 183 -8.79 -3.50 -1.74
CA GLN A 183 -8.93 -4.77 -1.04
C GLN A 183 -10.43 -5.05 -0.91
N PHE A 184 -10.91 -5.99 -1.70
CA PHE A 184 -12.35 -6.22 -1.84
C PHE A 184 -12.88 -7.38 -0.99
N THR A 185 -11.98 -8.20 -0.43
CA THR A 185 -12.30 -9.30 0.48
C THR A 185 -11.12 -9.62 1.40
N GLY A 186 -11.39 -10.05 2.61
CA GLY A 186 -10.46 -10.66 3.56
C GLY A 186 -10.64 -12.17 3.70
N THR A 187 -11.54 -12.76 2.90
CA THR A 187 -11.88 -14.20 2.92
C THR A 187 -11.78 -14.81 1.53
N GLY A 188 -10.84 -14.30 0.72
CA GLY A 188 -10.55 -14.84 -0.60
C GLY A 188 -9.94 -16.23 -0.53
N SER A 189 -9.90 -16.93 -1.65
CA SER A 189 -9.30 -18.27 -1.76
C SER A 189 -8.46 -18.34 -3.03
N LEU A 190 -7.23 -18.80 -2.88
CA LEU A 190 -6.29 -19.10 -3.96
C LEU A 190 -5.61 -20.44 -3.68
N ASP A 191 -5.33 -21.20 -4.70
CA ASP A 191 -4.61 -22.48 -4.55
C ASP A 191 -3.17 -22.24 -4.08
N GLY A 192 -2.57 -21.13 -4.50
CA GLY A 192 -1.23 -20.71 -4.08
C GLY A 192 -1.15 -20.17 -2.65
N LYS A 193 -2.28 -19.84 -2.01
CA LYS A 193 -2.36 -19.40 -0.62
C LYS A 193 -3.49 -20.16 0.08
N PRO A 194 -3.20 -21.32 0.69
CA PRO A 194 -4.21 -22.10 1.44
C PRO A 194 -4.81 -21.29 2.59
N GLY A 195 -6.10 -21.48 2.82
CA GLY A 195 -6.89 -20.73 3.79
C GLY A 195 -7.40 -19.42 3.22
N GLU A 196 -8.02 -18.61 4.07
CA GLU A 196 -8.53 -17.30 3.70
C GLU A 196 -7.37 -16.32 3.43
N CYS A 197 -7.59 -15.41 2.50
CA CYS A 197 -6.60 -14.39 2.16
C CYS A 197 -7.23 -13.08 1.69
N ASP A 198 -6.46 -12.01 1.82
CA ASP A 198 -6.81 -10.67 1.38
C ASP A 198 -6.57 -10.51 -0.10
N LEU A 199 -7.63 -10.23 -0.87
CA LEU A 199 -7.52 -10.05 -2.32
C LEU A 199 -7.79 -8.61 -2.73
N ASN A 200 -7.00 -8.18 -3.72
CA ASN A 200 -6.94 -6.80 -4.16
C ASN A 200 -7.14 -6.67 -5.67
N TYR A 201 -7.86 -5.63 -6.11
CA TYR A 201 -7.79 -5.14 -7.48
C TYR A 201 -6.94 -3.88 -7.55
N CYS A 202 -6.04 -3.82 -8.53
CA CYS A 202 -5.34 -2.60 -8.88
C CYS A 202 -5.82 -2.09 -10.24
N TYR A 203 -6.06 -0.77 -10.33
CA TYR A 203 -6.61 -0.09 -11.51
C TYR A 203 -5.59 0.83 -12.19
N TYR A 204 -4.32 0.76 -11.80
CA TYR A 204 -3.27 1.63 -12.33
C TYR A 204 -1.97 0.86 -12.62
N ASP A 205 -1.29 1.19 -13.70
CA ASP A 205 0.01 0.58 -14.08
C ASP A 205 1.17 1.18 -13.26
N TYR A 206 1.28 0.74 -12.01
CA TYR A 206 2.37 1.14 -11.12
C TYR A 206 3.76 0.68 -11.58
N PRO A 207 3.95 -0.56 -12.09
CA PRO A 207 5.26 -0.98 -12.58
C PRO A 207 5.87 -0.04 -13.60
N THR A 208 5.07 0.47 -14.53
CA THR A 208 5.53 1.47 -15.51
C THR A 208 5.84 2.80 -14.83
N LEU A 209 4.99 3.28 -13.90
CA LEU A 209 5.24 4.51 -13.17
C LEU A 209 6.54 4.46 -12.37
N MET A 210 6.74 3.42 -11.55
CA MET A 210 7.91 3.31 -10.67
C MET A 210 9.22 3.33 -11.47
N LYS A 211 9.28 2.55 -12.55
CA LYS A 211 10.45 2.46 -13.43
C LYS A 211 10.73 3.77 -14.17
N THR A 212 9.69 4.38 -14.77
CA THR A 212 9.87 5.60 -15.58
C THR A 212 10.18 6.85 -14.76
N LYS A 213 9.71 6.91 -13.52
CA LYS A 213 9.94 8.04 -12.60
C LYS A 213 11.08 7.82 -11.63
N HIS A 214 11.72 6.65 -11.66
CA HIS A 214 12.78 6.25 -10.74
C HIS A 214 12.35 6.37 -9.27
N PHE A 215 11.16 5.84 -8.96
CA PHE A 215 10.66 5.69 -7.60
C PHE A 215 10.97 4.31 -7.05
N ASN A 216 10.83 4.13 -5.73
CA ASN A 216 10.87 2.85 -5.03
C ASN A 216 12.12 2.02 -5.33
N GLY A 217 13.27 2.68 -5.49
CA GLY A 217 14.56 2.04 -5.70
C GLY A 217 14.94 1.79 -7.16
N PHE A 218 14.13 2.25 -8.14
CA PHE A 218 14.46 2.21 -9.58
C PHE A 218 15.28 3.41 -10.04
#